data_f6b611c3094981ec3140d66736453434
#
_entry.id   f6b611c3094981ec3140d66736453434
#
_cell.length_a   1.000
_cell.length_b   1.000
_cell.length_c   1.000
_cell.angle_alpha   90.00
_cell.angle_beta   90.00
_cell.angle_gamma   90.00
#
_symmetry.space_group_name_H-M   'P 1'
#
loop_
_entity.id
_entity.type
_entity.pdbx_description
1 polymer ?
#
loop_
_entity_poly.entity_id
_entity_poly.type
_entity_poly.pdbx_seq_one_letter_code
_entity_poly.pdbx_strand_id
1 'polypeptide(L)'
;LLFLLLTIQNNLDFLDGITGLYNHSAFLMYLKDYFLRSNVFSLVLIRSRELQTLQTYLDNNTLNRLLHAISGWLLLLAGKKFLLFTIDDGLFAFVSARPTDREAVGELSLEIIKRSEIPWISGATRIAIPFQTAILHCPADCSHTAQVLDYIDQFITLTETYTDRHILYGKDFVPEKYLRQATVAYILQDTLDTKSLELLYQPVYSTARQRITAIEVLVALPLPGGERAYQSEVLHLAERTGLGQRLGELILEKAFTWYVSNFLSTRGIEQLQIRLLESQCLETDWPRTVLRIAEKTGMDVSHLCLEITETSVVNTLSTLKLNMEFLLAKNVSFALDDYGSGYTDFGEILEMPFSIIKLDKKIVHAGLQTKKGERLLEGSVSLFRQIGWPIVAEGVETDEQAAFLAAMGCQYLQGYHFGYPVNGDVLLSMLS
;
A
#
# COMPACT_ATOMS: atom_id res chain seq x y z
N LEU A 1 34.00 5.46 12.10
CA LEU A 1 34.07 4.04 12.50
C LEU A 1 33.05 3.20 11.73
N LEU A 2 31.80 3.67 11.62
CA LEU A 2 30.74 2.95 10.87
C LEU A 2 31.10 2.82 9.38
N PHE A 3 31.68 3.85 8.78
CA PHE A 3 32.17 3.82 7.39
C PHE A 3 33.33 2.81 7.21
N LEU A 4 34.15 2.62 8.22
CA LEU A 4 35.20 1.59 8.21
C LEU A 4 34.62 0.17 8.41
N LEU A 5 33.58 0.04 9.23
CA LEU A 5 32.87 -1.23 9.43
C LEU A 5 32.10 -1.67 8.18
N LEU A 6 31.48 -0.73 7.47
CA LEU A 6 30.83 -0.98 6.18
C LEU A 6 31.81 -1.39 5.08
N THR A 7 33.07 -0.96 5.18
CA THR A 7 34.12 -1.33 4.22
C THR A 7 34.71 -2.72 4.48
N ILE A 8 34.48 -3.29 5.64
CA ILE A 8 35.15 -4.54 6.08
C ILE A 8 34.19 -5.77 6.14
N GLN A 9 32.88 -5.58 6.28
CA GLN A 9 31.92 -6.70 6.30
C GLN A 9 30.91 -6.59 5.16
N ASN A 10 31.07 -7.45 4.14
CA ASN A 10 30.15 -7.71 3.01
C ASN A 10 29.56 -6.47 2.34
N ASN A 11 30.35 -5.82 1.48
CA ASN A 11 29.94 -4.71 0.62
C ASN A 11 28.73 -4.98 -0.29
N LEU A 12 28.34 -6.22 -0.49
CA LEU A 12 27.28 -6.61 -1.43
C LEU A 12 25.87 -6.34 -0.88
N ASP A 13 25.65 -6.41 0.44
CA ASP A 13 24.33 -6.20 1.04
C ASP A 13 23.86 -4.75 1.04
N PHE A 14 24.77 -3.78 0.80
CA PHE A 14 24.48 -2.35 0.83
C PHE A 14 24.57 -1.68 -0.54
N LEU A 15 24.84 -2.45 -1.60
CA LEU A 15 24.87 -1.96 -2.97
C LEU A 15 23.67 -2.50 -3.75
N ASP A 16 23.17 -1.65 -4.63
CA ASP A 16 22.17 -2.07 -5.61
C ASP A 16 22.86 -2.84 -6.76
N GLY A 17 22.33 -4.00 -7.09
CA GLY A 17 22.95 -4.93 -8.05
C GLY A 17 22.96 -4.45 -9.49
N ILE A 18 22.10 -3.49 -9.85
CA ILE A 18 22.01 -2.93 -11.19
C ILE A 18 22.83 -1.64 -11.32
N THR A 19 22.65 -0.71 -10.41
CA THR A 19 23.27 0.63 -10.48
C THR A 19 24.68 0.68 -9.88
N GLY A 20 24.99 -0.26 -8.97
CA GLY A 20 26.21 -0.24 -8.17
C GLY A 20 26.28 0.86 -7.11
N LEU A 21 25.20 1.61 -6.91
CA LEU A 21 25.06 2.65 -5.91
C LEU A 21 24.71 2.05 -4.54
N TYR A 22 24.83 2.83 -3.48
CA TYR A 22 24.30 2.46 -2.18
C TYR A 22 22.77 2.29 -2.27
N ASN A 23 22.26 1.18 -1.72
CA ASN A 23 20.84 0.85 -1.77
C ASN A 23 20.01 1.51 -0.67
N HIS A 24 18.71 1.24 -0.63
CA HIS A 24 17.76 1.76 0.36
C HIS A 24 18.18 1.44 1.81
N SER A 25 18.66 0.22 2.07
CA SER A 25 19.10 -0.18 3.42
C SER A 25 20.30 0.64 3.89
N ALA A 26 21.25 0.90 3.01
CA ALA A 26 22.38 1.79 3.28
C ALA A 26 21.92 3.23 3.54
N PHE A 27 20.95 3.72 2.77
CA PHE A 27 20.37 5.06 2.96
C PHE A 27 19.74 5.23 4.34
N LEU A 28 18.88 4.29 4.76
CA LEU A 28 18.25 4.33 6.06
C LEU A 28 19.26 4.29 7.22
N MET A 29 20.26 3.42 7.10
CA MET A 29 21.31 3.32 8.11
C MET A 29 22.13 4.62 8.21
N TYR A 30 22.46 5.23 7.07
CA TYR A 30 23.19 6.48 7.00
C TYR A 30 22.38 7.63 7.64
N LEU A 31 21.09 7.76 7.32
CA LEU A 31 20.23 8.77 7.91
C LEU A 31 20.13 8.61 9.43
N LYS A 32 19.95 7.38 9.95
CA LYS A 32 19.91 7.13 11.39
C LYS A 32 21.20 7.58 12.09
N ASP A 33 22.36 7.26 11.54
CA ASP A 33 23.65 7.69 12.10
C ASP A 33 23.81 9.22 12.08
N TYR A 34 23.38 9.88 10.99
CA TYR A 34 23.45 11.34 10.86
C TYR A 34 22.57 12.07 11.86
N PHE A 35 21.33 11.63 12.05
CA PHE A 35 20.45 12.24 13.05
C PHE A 35 20.89 11.95 14.48
N LEU A 36 21.40 10.75 14.77
CA LEU A 36 21.94 10.41 16.09
C LEU A 36 23.13 11.29 16.49
N ARG A 37 23.95 11.71 15.51
CA ARG A 37 25.11 12.59 15.74
C ARG A 37 24.74 14.08 15.70
N SER A 38 23.46 14.42 15.53
CA SER A 38 22.97 15.79 15.38
C SER A 38 23.70 16.57 14.26
N ASN A 39 24.04 15.89 13.17
CA ASN A 39 24.73 16.52 12.05
C ASN A 39 23.77 17.40 11.25
N VAL A 40 24.29 18.53 10.74
CA VAL A 40 23.62 19.35 9.74
C VAL A 40 23.99 18.82 8.36
N PHE A 41 23.01 18.48 7.55
CA PHE A 41 23.20 17.97 6.19
C PHE A 41 22.07 18.40 5.26
N SER A 42 22.32 18.31 3.97
CA SER A 42 21.31 18.54 2.94
C SER A 42 21.04 17.24 2.18
N LEU A 43 19.78 17.02 1.85
CA LEU A 43 19.30 15.91 1.06
C LEU A 43 18.71 16.44 -0.25
N VAL A 44 19.11 15.88 -1.38
CA VAL A 44 18.49 16.12 -2.67
C VAL A 44 17.90 14.82 -3.17
N LEU A 45 16.58 14.74 -3.22
CA LEU A 45 15.84 13.64 -3.83
C LEU A 45 15.74 13.90 -5.34
N ILE A 46 15.85 12.86 -6.14
CA ILE A 46 15.77 12.93 -7.59
C ILE A 46 14.81 11.83 -8.04
N ARG A 47 13.83 12.20 -8.84
CA ARG A 47 12.87 11.24 -9.40
C ARG A 47 12.73 11.43 -10.91
N SER A 48 12.63 10.32 -11.61
CA SER A 48 12.10 10.27 -12.96
C SER A 48 10.97 9.23 -13.03
N ARG A 49 9.79 9.71 -13.33
CA ARG A 49 8.60 8.89 -13.56
C ARG A 49 8.75 8.00 -14.80
N GLU A 50 9.44 8.52 -15.82
CA GLU A 50 9.65 7.82 -17.08
C GLU A 50 10.49 6.56 -16.91
N LEU A 51 11.42 6.52 -15.93
CA LEU A 51 12.20 5.32 -15.65
C LEU A 51 11.33 4.15 -15.21
N GLN A 52 10.32 4.37 -14.38
CA GLN A 52 9.36 3.35 -13.99
C GLN A 52 8.53 2.86 -15.18
N THR A 53 8.08 3.79 -16.03
CA THR A 53 7.31 3.45 -17.23
C THR A 53 8.14 2.67 -18.24
N LEU A 54 9.42 3.01 -18.39
CA LEU A 54 10.33 2.35 -19.34
C LEU A 54 10.61 0.88 -19.00
N GLN A 55 10.46 0.47 -17.74
CA GLN A 55 10.58 -0.94 -17.33
C GLN A 55 9.57 -1.85 -18.03
N THR A 56 8.38 -1.33 -18.33
CA THR A 56 7.32 -2.09 -19.01
C THR A 56 7.52 -2.19 -20.53
N TYR A 57 8.39 -1.34 -21.11
CA TYR A 57 8.54 -1.23 -22.58
C TYR A 57 9.92 -1.61 -23.09
N LEU A 58 10.94 -1.61 -22.25
CA LEU A 58 12.31 -1.94 -22.63
C LEU A 58 12.69 -3.35 -22.16
N ASP A 59 13.53 -4.03 -22.97
CA ASP A 59 14.18 -5.24 -22.51
C ASP A 59 15.16 -4.96 -21.35
N ASN A 60 15.36 -5.94 -20.48
CA ASN A 60 16.19 -5.82 -19.28
C ASN A 60 17.62 -5.34 -19.58
N ASN A 61 18.21 -5.75 -20.71
CA ASN A 61 19.58 -5.34 -21.07
C ASN A 61 19.67 -3.87 -21.45
N THR A 62 18.67 -3.37 -22.15
CA THR A 62 18.60 -1.96 -22.56
C THR A 62 18.30 -1.07 -21.36
N LEU A 63 17.38 -1.48 -20.48
CA LEU A 63 17.07 -0.79 -19.22
C LEU A 63 18.29 -0.74 -18.30
N ASN A 64 18.97 -1.86 -18.07
CA ASN A 64 20.15 -1.92 -17.21
C ASN A 64 21.28 -1.01 -17.72
N ARG A 65 21.53 -0.99 -19.04
CA ARG A 65 22.52 -0.06 -19.64
C ARG A 65 22.15 1.40 -19.41
N LEU A 66 20.86 1.72 -19.52
CA LEU A 66 20.36 3.07 -19.26
C LEU A 66 20.54 3.47 -17.80
N LEU A 67 20.15 2.60 -16.86
CA LEU A 67 20.32 2.80 -15.43
C LEU A 67 21.79 2.96 -15.05
N HIS A 68 22.69 2.15 -15.61
CA HIS A 68 24.15 2.31 -15.45
C HIS A 68 24.66 3.66 -15.96
N ALA A 69 24.17 4.11 -17.12
CA ALA A 69 24.59 5.40 -17.67
C ALA A 69 24.13 6.58 -16.81
N ILE A 70 22.88 6.53 -16.31
CA ILE A 70 22.32 7.53 -15.40
C ILE A 70 23.09 7.53 -14.08
N SER A 71 23.26 6.36 -13.46
CA SER A 71 23.97 6.20 -12.18
C SER A 71 25.41 6.69 -12.27
N GLY A 72 26.11 6.35 -13.35
CA GLY A 72 27.49 6.81 -13.59
C GLY A 72 27.57 8.32 -13.71
N TRP A 73 26.60 8.94 -14.40
CA TRP A 73 26.54 10.39 -14.51
C TRP A 73 26.21 11.07 -13.16
N LEU A 74 25.21 10.54 -12.41
CA LEU A 74 24.88 11.04 -11.08
C LEU A 74 26.10 10.91 -10.12
N LEU A 75 26.84 9.82 -10.23
CA LEU A 75 28.05 9.61 -9.41
C LEU A 75 29.14 10.62 -9.70
N LEU A 76 29.30 11.02 -10.97
CA LEU A 76 30.22 12.09 -11.35
C LEU A 76 29.79 13.43 -10.73
N LEU A 77 28.53 13.75 -10.73
CA LEU A 77 27.97 14.94 -10.07
C LEU A 77 28.16 14.91 -8.55
N ALA A 78 27.98 13.74 -7.92
CA ALA A 78 28.20 13.58 -6.48
C ALA A 78 29.61 13.97 -6.05
N GLY A 79 30.60 13.61 -6.85
CA GLY A 79 32.01 13.87 -6.59
C GLY A 79 32.43 13.41 -5.18
N LYS A 80 33.12 14.30 -4.44
CA LYS A 80 33.47 14.05 -3.02
C LYS A 80 32.57 14.79 -2.02
N LYS A 81 31.57 15.53 -2.52
CA LYS A 81 30.72 16.38 -1.69
C LYS A 81 29.47 15.65 -1.22
N PHE A 82 29.00 14.68 -1.99
CA PHE A 82 27.74 13.97 -1.71
C PHE A 82 27.94 12.46 -1.73
N LEU A 83 27.15 11.76 -0.92
CA LEU A 83 26.92 10.33 -1.04
C LEU A 83 25.67 10.14 -1.89
N LEU A 84 25.70 9.16 -2.79
CA LEU A 84 24.60 8.87 -3.71
C LEU A 84 24.01 7.51 -3.38
N PHE A 85 22.68 7.49 -3.29
CA PHE A 85 21.89 6.31 -3.00
C PHE A 85 20.83 6.11 -4.09
N THR A 86 20.51 4.85 -4.39
CA THR A 86 19.26 4.48 -5.03
C THR A 86 18.27 4.05 -3.96
N ILE A 87 17.07 4.61 -3.98
CA ILE A 87 16.04 4.33 -2.98
C ILE A 87 15.03 3.35 -3.55
N ASP A 88 14.64 3.59 -4.79
CA ASP A 88 13.69 2.78 -5.55
C ASP A 88 13.93 3.01 -7.05
N ASP A 89 13.23 2.29 -7.90
CA ASP A 89 13.31 2.41 -9.35
C ASP A 89 12.97 3.84 -9.82
N GLY A 90 13.99 4.50 -10.36
CA GLY A 90 13.89 5.91 -10.79
C GLY A 90 13.91 6.95 -9.66
N LEU A 91 14.17 6.52 -8.41
CA LEU A 91 14.29 7.40 -7.25
C LEU A 91 15.70 7.33 -6.65
N PHE A 92 16.40 8.44 -6.65
CA PHE A 92 17.76 8.57 -6.12
C PHE A 92 17.82 9.65 -5.04
N ALA A 93 18.86 9.57 -4.19
CA ALA A 93 19.12 10.57 -3.17
C ALA A 93 20.59 10.94 -3.10
N PHE A 94 20.89 12.24 -3.10
CA PHE A 94 22.19 12.78 -2.68
C PHE A 94 22.10 13.23 -1.24
N VAL A 95 23.05 12.79 -0.42
CA VAL A 95 23.19 13.26 0.97
C VAL A 95 24.54 13.96 1.07
N SER A 96 24.55 15.20 1.55
CA SER A 96 25.82 15.94 1.70
C SER A 96 26.68 15.28 2.77
N ALA A 97 27.95 15.03 2.43
CA ALA A 97 28.92 14.40 3.34
C ALA A 97 29.39 15.34 4.46
N ARG A 98 29.16 16.64 4.32
CA ARG A 98 29.49 17.71 5.27
C ARG A 98 28.43 18.79 5.22
N PRO A 99 28.33 19.69 6.25
CA PRO A 99 27.49 20.87 6.13
C PRO A 99 27.83 21.58 4.81
N THR A 100 26.88 21.63 3.90
CA THR A 100 27.08 22.12 2.55
C THR A 100 26.37 23.44 2.40
N ASP A 101 26.94 24.36 1.68
CA ASP A 101 26.31 25.61 1.31
C ASP A 101 25.00 25.30 0.55
N ARG A 102 23.93 26.02 0.90
CA ARG A 102 22.62 25.90 0.25
C ARG A 102 22.71 26.21 -1.24
N GLU A 103 23.62 27.08 -1.65
CA GLU A 103 23.85 27.44 -3.03
C GLU A 103 24.38 26.24 -3.86
N ALA A 104 25.36 25.48 -3.32
CA ALA A 104 25.90 24.31 -3.98
C ALA A 104 24.85 23.18 -4.18
N VAL A 105 23.88 23.08 -3.28
CA VAL A 105 22.76 22.11 -3.39
C VAL A 105 21.77 22.56 -4.47
N GLY A 106 21.50 23.87 -4.55
CA GLY A 106 20.66 24.47 -5.61
C GLY A 106 21.28 24.29 -7.00
N GLU A 107 22.60 24.55 -7.13
CA GLU A 107 23.33 24.34 -8.38
C GLU A 107 23.28 22.88 -8.84
N LEU A 108 23.49 21.93 -7.93
CA LEU A 108 23.37 20.50 -8.23
C LEU A 108 21.98 20.15 -8.81
N SER A 109 20.90 20.63 -8.17
CA SER A 109 19.53 20.39 -8.63
C SER A 109 19.28 21.00 -10.01
N LEU A 110 19.78 22.23 -10.26
CA LEU A 110 19.66 22.87 -11.56
C LEU A 110 20.42 22.11 -12.66
N GLU A 111 21.59 21.55 -12.35
CA GLU A 111 22.36 20.75 -13.30
C GLU A 111 21.63 19.44 -13.65
N ILE A 112 21.01 18.80 -12.67
CA ILE A 112 20.18 17.61 -12.89
C ILE A 112 19.00 17.94 -13.81
N ILE A 113 18.30 19.05 -13.57
CA ILE A 113 17.16 19.46 -14.41
C ILE A 113 17.62 19.78 -15.84
N LYS A 114 18.71 20.51 -16.02
CA LYS A 114 19.27 20.81 -17.36
C LYS A 114 19.60 19.54 -18.14
N ARG A 115 20.04 18.48 -17.45
CA ARG A 115 20.33 17.18 -18.10
C ARG A 115 19.09 16.52 -18.70
N SER A 116 17.89 16.82 -18.16
CA SER A 116 16.61 16.32 -18.68
C SER A 116 16.36 16.76 -20.12
N GLU A 117 16.92 17.88 -20.56
CA GLU A 117 16.75 18.41 -21.92
C GLU A 117 17.56 17.61 -22.97
N ILE A 118 18.51 16.78 -22.53
CA ILE A 118 19.42 16.03 -23.40
C ILE A 118 19.02 14.56 -23.37
N PRO A 119 18.55 13.97 -24.48
CA PRO A 119 18.18 12.56 -24.52
C PRO A 119 19.35 11.63 -24.17
N TRP A 120 19.04 10.55 -23.47
CA TRP A 120 19.97 9.45 -23.23
C TRP A 120 20.05 8.56 -24.45
N ILE A 121 21.23 8.02 -24.74
CA ILE A 121 21.48 7.15 -25.89
C ILE A 121 21.70 5.74 -25.37
N SER A 122 20.83 4.80 -25.76
CA SER A 122 20.99 3.36 -25.51
C SER A 122 20.94 2.62 -26.85
N GLY A 123 22.09 2.23 -27.37
CA GLY A 123 22.20 1.68 -28.73
C GLY A 123 21.80 2.69 -29.81
N ALA A 124 20.77 2.36 -30.60
CA ALA A 124 20.22 3.25 -31.63
C ALA A 124 19.08 4.14 -31.11
N THR A 125 18.61 3.94 -29.86
CA THR A 125 17.44 4.61 -29.30
C THR A 125 17.86 5.86 -28.53
N ARG A 126 17.11 6.95 -28.76
CA ARG A 126 17.24 8.21 -27.98
C ARG A 126 16.03 8.31 -27.06
N ILE A 127 16.29 8.41 -25.73
CA ILE A 127 15.27 8.37 -24.69
C ILE A 127 15.36 9.66 -23.88
N ALA A 128 14.31 10.47 -23.88
CA ALA A 128 14.18 11.63 -23.00
C ALA A 128 13.77 11.15 -21.60
N ILE A 129 14.51 11.57 -20.58
CA ILE A 129 14.27 11.22 -19.18
C ILE A 129 14.24 12.52 -18.38
N PRO A 130 13.06 13.09 -18.17
CA PRO A 130 12.93 14.26 -17.31
C PRO A 130 13.13 13.86 -15.83
N PHE A 131 13.86 14.73 -15.12
CA PHE A 131 14.08 14.61 -13.70
C PHE A 131 13.35 15.73 -12.95
N GLN A 132 12.84 15.38 -11.79
CA GLN A 132 12.35 16.31 -10.78
C GLN A 132 13.23 16.14 -9.53
N THR A 133 13.45 17.23 -8.80
CA THR A 133 14.28 17.21 -7.60
C THR A 133 13.54 17.81 -6.41
N ALA A 134 13.88 17.33 -5.21
CA ALA A 134 13.44 17.96 -3.97
C ALA A 134 14.66 18.22 -3.07
N ILE A 135 14.71 19.42 -2.50
CA ILE A 135 15.80 19.86 -1.61
C ILE A 135 15.27 19.97 -0.19
N LEU A 136 15.91 19.23 0.72
CA LEU A 136 15.64 19.28 2.16
C LEU A 136 16.91 19.62 2.93
N HIS A 137 16.80 20.51 3.89
CA HIS A 137 17.88 20.89 4.79
C HIS A 137 17.60 20.36 6.20
N CYS A 138 18.36 19.40 6.67
CA CYS A 138 18.21 18.81 7.99
C CYS A 138 19.16 19.48 9.00
N PRO A 139 18.70 19.80 10.20
CA PRO A 139 17.42 19.48 10.81
C PRO A 139 16.30 20.52 10.58
N ALA A 140 16.48 21.54 9.75
CA ALA A 140 15.52 22.63 9.58
C ALA A 140 14.17 22.17 8.97
N ASP A 141 14.22 21.34 7.91
CA ASP A 141 13.05 20.81 7.25
C ASP A 141 12.61 19.47 7.86
N CYS A 142 13.56 18.66 8.34
CA CYS A 142 13.28 17.36 8.95
C CYS A 142 14.33 17.03 10.02
N SER A 143 13.85 16.55 11.18
CA SER A 143 14.66 16.32 12.37
C SER A 143 14.95 14.85 12.69
N HIS A 144 14.31 13.91 11.97
CA HIS A 144 14.51 12.47 12.17
C HIS A 144 14.17 11.67 10.91
N THR A 145 14.65 10.42 10.86
CA THR A 145 14.53 9.54 9.68
C THR A 145 13.10 9.37 9.19
N ALA A 146 12.12 9.21 10.10
CA ALA A 146 10.73 9.02 9.70
C ALA A 146 10.17 10.21 8.91
N GLN A 147 10.52 11.46 9.30
CA GLN A 147 10.15 12.63 8.50
C GLN A 147 10.75 12.62 7.10
N VAL A 148 12.00 12.18 6.95
CA VAL A 148 12.61 12.07 5.60
C VAL A 148 11.82 11.09 4.74
N LEU A 149 11.40 9.95 5.29
CA LEU A 149 10.57 8.99 4.56
C LEU A 149 9.22 9.59 4.16
N ASP A 150 8.59 10.35 5.06
CA ASP A 150 7.34 11.06 4.75
C ASP A 150 7.52 12.10 3.63
N TYR A 151 8.65 12.81 3.61
CA TYR A 151 8.98 13.72 2.51
C TYR A 151 9.22 12.97 1.20
N ILE A 152 9.82 11.78 1.23
CA ILE A 152 9.98 10.92 0.05
C ILE A 152 8.62 10.53 -0.51
N ASP A 153 7.69 10.05 0.33
CA ASP A 153 6.34 9.67 -0.10
C ASP A 153 5.55 10.86 -0.68
N GLN A 154 5.69 12.02 -0.04
CA GLN A 154 5.09 13.26 -0.56
C GLN A 154 5.72 13.69 -1.88
N PHE A 155 7.05 13.58 -2.02
CA PHE A 155 7.76 13.90 -3.26
C PHE A 155 7.28 13.02 -4.40
N ILE A 156 7.11 11.72 -4.16
CA ILE A 156 6.53 10.79 -5.12
C ILE A 156 5.15 11.26 -5.57
N THR A 157 4.26 11.57 -4.62
CA THR A 157 2.89 12.03 -4.90
C THR A 157 2.85 13.37 -5.64
N LEU A 158 3.66 14.34 -5.21
CA LEU A 158 3.69 15.67 -5.83
C LEU A 158 4.23 15.64 -7.26
N THR A 159 5.22 14.79 -7.53
CA THR A 159 5.77 14.64 -8.89
C THR A 159 4.80 13.95 -9.85
N GLU A 160 3.83 13.20 -9.35
CA GLU A 160 2.72 12.67 -10.16
C GLU A 160 1.68 13.73 -10.52
N THR A 161 1.45 14.68 -9.61
CA THR A 161 0.42 15.70 -9.74
C THR A 161 0.92 16.93 -10.50
N TYR A 162 2.15 17.37 -10.24
CA TYR A 162 2.73 18.61 -10.78
C TYR A 162 3.87 18.31 -11.76
N THR A 163 3.57 18.29 -13.03
CA THR A 163 4.56 18.08 -14.10
C THR A 163 5.42 19.32 -14.40
N ASP A 164 4.94 20.50 -14.05
CA ASP A 164 5.58 21.78 -14.40
C ASP A 164 6.61 22.28 -13.37
N ARG A 165 6.63 21.67 -12.17
CA ARG A 165 7.58 22.02 -11.12
C ARG A 165 8.74 21.03 -11.10
N HIS A 166 9.91 21.50 -11.49
CA HIS A 166 11.10 20.66 -11.54
C HIS A 166 11.90 20.62 -10.23
N ILE A 167 11.80 21.65 -9.39
CA ILE A 167 12.49 21.71 -8.08
C ILE A 167 11.47 22.02 -7.00
N LEU A 168 11.40 21.16 -6.00
CA LEU A 168 10.61 21.31 -4.78
C LEU A 168 11.54 21.63 -3.59
N TYR A 169 11.07 22.39 -2.63
CA TYR A 169 11.77 22.71 -1.40
C TYR A 169 10.97 22.24 -0.19
N GLY A 170 11.58 22.11 0.99
CA GLY A 170 10.91 21.69 2.22
C GLY A 170 9.56 22.37 2.48
N LYS A 171 9.46 23.67 2.15
CA LYS A 171 8.22 24.46 2.28
C LYS A 171 7.08 24.08 1.31
N ASP A 172 7.41 23.37 0.22
CA ASP A 172 6.41 22.93 -0.77
C ASP A 172 5.69 21.63 -0.33
N PHE A 173 6.21 20.97 0.70
CA PHE A 173 5.59 19.81 1.31
C PHE A 173 4.54 20.21 2.34
N VAL A 174 3.44 19.48 2.42
CA VAL A 174 2.27 19.86 3.24
C VAL A 174 2.46 19.40 4.69
N PRO A 175 2.76 20.30 5.64
CA PRO A 175 2.92 19.95 7.05
C PRO A 175 1.68 19.28 7.65
N GLU A 176 0.48 19.64 7.14
CA GLU A 176 -0.81 19.14 7.62
C GLU A 176 -0.96 17.62 7.47
N LYS A 177 -0.49 17.05 6.34
CA LYS A 177 -0.52 15.60 6.12
C LYS A 177 0.34 14.88 7.15
N TYR A 178 1.53 15.41 7.43
CA TYR A 178 2.41 14.86 8.46
C TYR A 178 1.80 14.93 9.86
N LEU A 179 1.27 16.09 10.25
CA LEU A 179 0.60 16.26 11.52
C LEU A 179 -0.60 15.33 11.67
N ARG A 180 -1.37 15.14 10.59
CA ARG A 180 -2.46 14.17 10.57
C ARG A 180 -1.96 12.75 10.79
N GLN A 181 -0.93 12.31 10.06
CA GLN A 181 -0.35 10.97 10.22
C GLN A 181 0.22 10.74 11.62
N ALA A 182 0.93 11.72 12.18
CA ALA A 182 1.43 11.65 13.54
C ALA A 182 0.29 11.56 14.57
N THR A 183 -0.79 12.31 14.36
CA THR A 183 -1.99 12.27 15.20
C THR A 183 -2.66 10.90 15.12
N VAL A 184 -2.86 10.37 13.92
CA VAL A 184 -3.46 9.04 13.72
C VAL A 184 -2.60 7.95 14.34
N ALA A 185 -1.27 7.99 14.18
CA ALA A 185 -0.35 7.02 14.76
C ALA A 185 -0.39 7.04 16.30
N TYR A 186 -0.43 8.23 16.90
CA TYR A 186 -0.57 8.40 18.35
C TYR A 186 -1.90 7.83 18.87
N ILE A 187 -3.02 8.17 18.21
CA ILE A 187 -4.35 7.69 18.58
C ILE A 187 -4.44 6.16 18.37
N LEU A 188 -3.85 5.63 17.30
CA LEU A 188 -3.79 4.19 17.07
C LEU A 188 -3.08 3.47 18.22
N GLN A 189 -1.91 3.97 18.64
CA GLN A 189 -1.17 3.41 19.76
C GLN A 189 -2.00 3.41 21.05
N ASP A 190 -2.61 4.54 21.40
CA ASP A 190 -3.48 4.68 22.58
C ASP A 190 -4.69 3.75 22.50
N THR A 191 -5.34 3.67 21.33
CA THR A 191 -6.46 2.76 21.05
C THR A 191 -6.09 1.29 21.25
N LEU A 192 -4.89 0.89 20.85
CA LEU A 192 -4.39 -0.47 21.03
C LEU A 192 -4.07 -0.77 22.50
N ASP A 193 -3.50 0.20 23.23
CA ASP A 193 -3.14 0.04 24.64
C ASP A 193 -4.39 -0.01 25.53
N THR A 194 -5.41 0.78 25.22
CA THR A 194 -6.70 0.80 25.93
C THR A 194 -7.73 -0.21 25.42
N LYS A 195 -7.45 -0.86 24.27
CA LYS A 195 -8.38 -1.75 23.56
C LYS A 195 -9.73 -1.09 23.20
N SER A 196 -9.71 0.21 22.98
CA SER A 196 -10.91 1.03 22.72
C SER A 196 -11.32 1.09 21.23
N LEU A 197 -10.74 0.23 20.38
CA LEU A 197 -11.01 0.22 18.94
C LEU A 197 -12.50 0.11 18.64
N GLU A 198 -13.02 1.04 17.84
CA GLU A 198 -14.36 0.97 17.27
C GLU A 198 -14.30 0.34 15.89
N LEU A 199 -15.20 -0.62 15.64
CA LEU A 199 -15.37 -1.24 14.33
C LEU A 199 -16.62 -0.68 13.65
N LEU A 200 -16.51 -0.52 12.35
CA LEU A 200 -17.62 -0.26 11.45
C LEU A 200 -17.93 -1.53 10.65
N TYR A 201 -19.15 -1.64 10.20
CA TYR A 201 -19.64 -2.80 9.51
C TYR A 201 -20.37 -2.37 8.25
N GLN A 202 -19.96 -2.92 7.10
CA GLN A 202 -20.61 -2.64 5.84
C GLN A 202 -21.34 -3.89 5.32
N PRO A 203 -22.64 -3.77 4.95
CA PRO A 203 -23.42 -4.89 4.46
C PRO A 203 -22.99 -5.32 3.06
N VAL A 204 -23.01 -6.63 2.82
CA VAL A 204 -22.81 -7.26 1.50
C VAL A 204 -24.10 -7.99 1.13
N TYR A 205 -24.69 -7.57 0.02
CA TYR A 205 -25.98 -8.05 -0.46
C TYR A 205 -25.82 -9.24 -1.40
N SER A 206 -26.60 -10.29 -1.20
CA SER A 206 -26.66 -11.45 -2.12
C SER A 206 -27.76 -11.28 -3.15
N THR A 207 -27.41 -11.28 -4.42
CA THR A 207 -28.37 -11.18 -5.55
C THR A 207 -29.30 -12.39 -5.63
N ALA A 208 -28.80 -13.58 -5.28
CA ALA A 208 -29.58 -14.81 -5.30
C ALA A 208 -30.58 -14.91 -4.12
N ARG A 209 -30.18 -14.44 -2.92
CA ARG A 209 -31.02 -14.49 -1.72
C ARG A 209 -31.83 -13.22 -1.50
N GLN A 210 -31.57 -12.18 -2.26
CA GLN A 210 -32.21 -10.87 -2.18
C GLN A 210 -32.19 -10.26 -0.77
N ARG A 211 -31.09 -10.45 -0.04
CA ARG A 211 -30.88 -9.92 1.31
C ARG A 211 -29.39 -9.81 1.64
N ILE A 212 -29.07 -9.11 2.71
CA ILE A 212 -27.73 -9.06 3.28
C ILE A 212 -27.36 -10.44 3.82
N THR A 213 -26.23 -10.99 3.40
CA THR A 213 -25.74 -12.31 3.81
C THR A 213 -24.32 -12.31 4.32
N ALA A 214 -23.57 -11.22 4.07
CA ALA A 214 -22.22 -11.05 4.59
C ALA A 214 -22.03 -9.61 5.08
N ILE A 215 -21.00 -9.42 5.88
CA ILE A 215 -20.65 -8.13 6.49
C ILE A 215 -19.14 -7.97 6.40
N GLU A 216 -18.69 -6.87 5.83
CA GLU A 216 -17.27 -6.47 5.91
C GLU A 216 -17.02 -5.64 7.16
N VAL A 217 -15.94 -6.00 7.87
CA VAL A 217 -15.46 -5.30 9.07
C VAL A 217 -14.45 -4.24 8.67
N LEU A 218 -14.74 -3.00 9.02
CA LEU A 218 -13.92 -1.84 8.69
C LEU A 218 -13.44 -1.16 9.99
N VAL A 219 -12.27 -0.53 9.89
CA VAL A 219 -11.67 0.20 11.00
C VAL A 219 -11.79 1.70 10.76
N ALA A 220 -12.20 2.43 11.79
CA ALA A 220 -12.11 3.88 11.80
C ALA A 220 -11.67 4.37 13.17
N LEU A 221 -10.78 5.37 13.19
CA LEU A 221 -10.35 6.02 14.43
C LEU A 221 -10.94 7.42 14.51
N PRO A 222 -11.57 7.79 15.62
CA PRO A 222 -12.01 9.16 15.84
C PRO A 222 -10.79 10.07 16.02
N LEU A 223 -10.80 11.22 15.35
CA LEU A 223 -9.76 12.24 15.45
C LEU A 223 -10.28 13.48 16.17
N PRO A 224 -9.39 14.33 16.72
CA PRO A 224 -9.77 15.63 17.26
C PRO A 224 -10.53 16.47 16.22
N GLY A 225 -11.53 17.22 16.68
CA GLY A 225 -12.36 18.02 15.77
C GLY A 225 -13.52 17.28 15.11
N GLY A 226 -13.77 16.01 15.45
CA GLY A 226 -14.89 15.21 14.92
C GLY A 226 -14.62 14.54 13.59
N GLU A 227 -13.40 14.64 13.08
CA GLU A 227 -12.95 13.88 11.91
C GLU A 227 -12.73 12.40 12.24
N ARG A 228 -12.51 11.59 11.19
CA ARG A 228 -12.13 10.17 11.30
C ARG A 228 -10.98 9.83 10.38
N ALA A 229 -10.08 8.99 10.85
CA ALA A 229 -9.17 8.25 9.98
C ALA A 229 -9.85 6.92 9.60
N TYR A 230 -9.95 6.66 8.28
CA TYR A 230 -10.61 5.47 7.76
C TYR A 230 -9.61 4.34 7.52
N GLN A 231 -10.12 3.15 7.24
CA GLN A 231 -9.39 1.90 7.14
C GLN A 231 -8.06 2.00 6.38
N SER A 232 -8.04 2.55 5.17
CA SER A 232 -6.83 2.64 4.36
C SER A 232 -5.70 3.42 5.05
N GLU A 233 -6.03 4.55 5.71
CA GLU A 233 -5.08 5.36 6.46
C GLU A 233 -4.60 4.64 7.74
N VAL A 234 -5.51 4.01 8.47
CA VAL A 234 -5.22 3.30 9.72
C VAL A 234 -4.34 2.08 9.47
N LEU A 235 -4.70 1.22 8.50
CA LEU A 235 -3.93 0.03 8.19
C LEU A 235 -2.54 0.38 7.65
N HIS A 236 -2.43 1.37 6.75
CA HIS A 236 -1.14 1.83 6.24
C HIS A 236 -0.22 2.33 7.36
N LEU A 237 -0.74 3.12 8.32
CA LEU A 237 0.05 3.58 9.45
C LEU A 237 0.40 2.45 10.42
N ALA A 238 -0.50 1.49 10.65
CA ALA A 238 -0.21 0.33 11.49
C ALA A 238 0.96 -0.49 10.93
N GLU A 239 1.01 -0.70 9.61
CA GLU A 239 2.13 -1.38 8.96
C GLU A 239 3.43 -0.60 9.11
N ARG A 240 3.44 0.69 8.82
CA ARG A 240 4.63 1.54 8.91
C ARG A 240 5.19 1.67 10.33
N THR A 241 4.33 1.59 11.34
CA THR A 241 4.72 1.73 12.76
C THR A 241 4.98 0.38 13.46
N GLY A 242 4.81 -0.75 12.75
CA GLY A 242 4.97 -2.09 13.30
C GLY A 242 3.84 -2.51 14.25
N LEU A 243 2.69 -1.84 14.17
CA LEU A 243 1.51 -2.12 15.00
C LEU A 243 0.51 -3.07 14.31
N GLY A 244 0.79 -3.49 13.08
CA GLY A 244 -0.13 -4.28 12.24
C GLY A 244 -0.64 -5.55 12.93
N GLN A 245 0.24 -6.35 13.52
CA GLN A 245 -0.16 -7.57 14.24
C GLN A 245 -1.10 -7.29 15.40
N ARG A 246 -0.76 -6.31 16.26
CA ARG A 246 -1.60 -5.95 17.41
C ARG A 246 -2.96 -5.44 16.98
N LEU A 247 -3.00 -4.64 15.92
CA LEU A 247 -4.25 -4.13 15.35
C LEU A 247 -5.10 -5.27 14.81
N GLY A 248 -4.53 -6.17 14.00
CA GLY A 248 -5.25 -7.29 13.42
C GLY A 248 -5.81 -8.26 14.48
N GLU A 249 -5.04 -8.58 15.54
CA GLU A 249 -5.55 -9.37 16.66
C GLU A 249 -6.74 -8.69 17.35
N LEU A 250 -6.67 -7.38 17.57
CA LEU A 250 -7.75 -6.62 18.22
C LEU A 250 -9.00 -6.54 17.33
N ILE A 251 -8.83 -6.38 16.01
CA ILE A 251 -9.93 -6.43 15.04
C ILE A 251 -10.65 -7.78 15.14
N LEU A 252 -9.90 -8.88 15.05
CA LEU A 252 -10.48 -10.23 15.14
C LEU A 252 -11.21 -10.44 16.47
N GLU A 253 -10.59 -10.10 17.61
CA GLU A 253 -11.20 -10.29 18.92
C GLU A 253 -12.53 -9.54 19.04
N LYS A 254 -12.56 -8.28 18.63
CA LYS A 254 -13.78 -7.47 18.70
C LYS A 254 -14.84 -7.91 17.70
N ALA A 255 -14.46 -8.17 16.45
CA ALA A 255 -15.39 -8.59 15.40
C ALA A 255 -16.03 -9.95 15.72
N PHE A 256 -15.24 -10.91 16.18
CA PHE A 256 -15.76 -12.22 16.57
C PHE A 256 -16.68 -12.13 17.78
N THR A 257 -16.27 -11.38 18.82
CA THR A 257 -17.11 -11.16 19.99
C THR A 257 -18.45 -10.54 19.60
N TRP A 258 -18.43 -9.51 18.73
CA TRP A 258 -19.65 -8.84 18.28
C TRP A 258 -20.53 -9.78 17.44
N TYR A 259 -19.94 -10.57 16.52
CA TYR A 259 -20.67 -11.54 15.69
C TYR A 259 -21.40 -12.57 16.53
N VAL A 260 -20.71 -13.17 17.50
CA VAL A 260 -21.25 -14.22 18.38
C VAL A 260 -22.29 -13.66 19.33
N SER A 261 -22.00 -12.53 20.01
CA SER A 261 -22.89 -11.93 21.00
C SER A 261 -24.23 -11.46 20.43
N ASN A 262 -24.26 -11.14 19.12
CA ASN A 262 -25.48 -10.72 18.43
C ASN A 262 -26.16 -11.83 17.63
N PHE A 263 -25.69 -13.07 17.76
CA PHE A 263 -26.27 -14.24 17.08
C PHE A 263 -26.41 -14.04 15.56
N LEU A 264 -25.41 -13.48 14.89
CA LEU A 264 -25.51 -13.06 13.49
C LEU A 264 -25.72 -14.23 12.53
N SER A 265 -25.15 -15.40 12.80
CA SER A 265 -25.41 -16.61 12.02
C SER A 265 -26.90 -16.99 11.99
N THR A 266 -27.60 -16.88 13.11
CA THR A 266 -29.05 -17.16 13.18
C THR A 266 -29.90 -16.06 12.53
N ARG A 267 -29.37 -14.87 12.38
CA ARG A 267 -30.00 -13.77 11.61
C ARG A 267 -29.72 -13.86 10.11
N GLY A 268 -28.99 -14.91 9.69
CA GLY A 268 -28.73 -15.22 8.29
C GLY A 268 -27.51 -14.52 7.71
N ILE A 269 -26.62 -14.02 8.54
CA ILE A 269 -25.29 -13.56 8.11
C ILE A 269 -24.38 -14.78 8.04
N GLU A 270 -24.00 -15.13 6.83
CA GLU A 270 -23.24 -16.33 6.50
C GLU A 270 -21.73 -16.10 6.58
N GLN A 271 -21.28 -14.86 6.34
CA GLN A 271 -19.85 -14.52 6.35
C GLN A 271 -19.57 -13.19 7.05
N LEU A 272 -18.52 -13.20 7.86
CA LEU A 272 -17.85 -12.02 8.42
C LEU A 272 -16.54 -11.86 7.67
N GLN A 273 -16.42 -10.79 6.90
CA GLN A 273 -15.27 -10.50 6.05
C GLN A 273 -14.31 -9.54 6.77
N ILE A 274 -13.03 -9.91 6.84
CA ILE A 274 -12.00 -9.14 7.56
C ILE A 274 -10.74 -9.07 6.72
N ARG A 275 -10.28 -7.86 6.43
CA ARG A 275 -9.04 -7.64 5.69
C ARG A 275 -7.82 -7.99 6.53
N LEU A 276 -6.93 -8.82 5.98
CA LEU A 276 -5.62 -9.11 6.53
C LEU A 276 -4.63 -7.97 6.23
N LEU A 277 -3.79 -7.70 7.19
CA LEU A 277 -2.64 -6.82 6.99
C LEU A 277 -1.47 -7.60 6.36
N GLU A 278 -0.60 -6.91 5.64
CA GLU A 278 0.56 -7.52 4.98
C GLU A 278 1.51 -8.19 5.99
N SER A 279 1.75 -7.54 7.14
CA SER A 279 2.54 -8.10 8.25
C SER A 279 1.99 -9.43 8.77
N GLN A 280 0.66 -9.61 8.74
CA GLN A 280 0.01 -10.86 9.13
C GLN A 280 0.16 -11.95 8.07
N CYS A 281 0.18 -11.57 6.78
CA CYS A 281 0.41 -12.51 5.68
C CYS A 281 1.81 -13.15 5.75
N LEU A 282 2.79 -12.42 6.27
CA LEU A 282 4.18 -12.88 6.44
C LEU A 282 4.39 -13.74 7.70
N GLU A 283 3.49 -13.68 8.66
CA GLU A 283 3.63 -14.35 9.96
C GLU A 283 3.26 -15.83 9.87
N THR A 284 4.19 -16.72 10.21
CA THR A 284 3.97 -18.17 10.14
C THR A 284 3.01 -18.70 11.21
N ASP A 285 2.92 -18.04 12.36
CA ASP A 285 2.03 -18.43 13.47
C ASP A 285 0.66 -17.74 13.42
N TRP A 286 0.42 -16.89 12.44
CA TRP A 286 -0.85 -16.19 12.26
C TRP A 286 -2.08 -17.11 12.24
N PRO A 287 -2.08 -18.25 11.52
CA PRO A 287 -3.23 -19.15 11.52
C PRO A 287 -3.61 -19.66 12.90
N ARG A 288 -2.62 -19.94 13.76
CA ARG A 288 -2.87 -20.36 15.14
C ARG A 288 -3.46 -19.24 15.98
N THR A 289 -3.03 -18.01 15.73
CA THR A 289 -3.59 -16.82 16.39
C THR A 289 -5.05 -16.63 16.05
N VAL A 290 -5.45 -16.79 14.78
CA VAL A 290 -6.86 -16.73 14.34
C VAL A 290 -7.68 -17.78 15.10
N LEU A 291 -7.23 -19.05 15.12
CA LEU A 291 -7.97 -20.14 15.79
C LEU A 291 -8.04 -19.93 17.31
N ARG A 292 -6.98 -19.45 17.95
CA ARG A 292 -6.97 -19.15 19.38
C ARG A 292 -7.98 -18.05 19.74
N ILE A 293 -8.08 -16.99 18.90
CA ILE A 293 -9.07 -15.92 19.12
C ILE A 293 -10.47 -16.44 18.87
N ALA A 294 -10.68 -17.27 17.85
CA ALA A 294 -11.98 -17.90 17.57
C ALA A 294 -12.46 -18.78 18.73
N GLU A 295 -11.59 -19.63 19.27
CA GLU A 295 -11.88 -20.46 20.43
C GLU A 295 -12.24 -19.60 21.66
N LYS A 296 -11.46 -18.56 21.94
CA LYS A 296 -11.70 -17.62 23.05
C LYS A 296 -13.06 -16.93 22.96
N THR A 297 -13.50 -16.58 21.77
CA THR A 297 -14.72 -15.80 21.52
C THR A 297 -15.94 -16.69 21.24
N GLY A 298 -15.74 -17.98 20.99
CA GLY A 298 -16.79 -18.90 20.54
C GLY A 298 -17.18 -18.73 19.08
N MET A 299 -16.34 -18.11 18.25
CA MET A 299 -16.58 -17.91 16.82
C MET A 299 -16.41 -19.22 16.06
N ASP A 300 -17.45 -19.60 15.30
CA ASP A 300 -17.31 -20.65 14.29
C ASP A 300 -16.60 -20.07 13.07
N VAL A 301 -15.37 -20.52 12.85
CA VAL A 301 -14.51 -20.01 11.76
C VAL A 301 -15.03 -20.33 10.36
N SER A 302 -16.02 -21.21 10.22
CA SER A 302 -16.69 -21.45 8.94
C SER A 302 -17.47 -20.21 8.43
N HIS A 303 -17.77 -19.28 9.32
CA HIS A 303 -18.34 -17.98 8.97
C HIS A 303 -17.28 -16.89 8.70
N LEU A 304 -15.98 -17.19 8.81
CA LEU A 304 -14.92 -16.23 8.58
C LEU A 304 -14.48 -16.25 7.12
N CYS A 305 -14.43 -15.07 6.52
CA CYS A 305 -13.76 -14.83 5.25
C CYS A 305 -12.63 -13.82 5.46
N LEU A 306 -11.40 -14.21 5.16
CA LEU A 306 -10.25 -13.33 5.26
C LEU A 306 -9.97 -12.71 3.89
N GLU A 307 -9.86 -11.40 3.83
CA GLU A 307 -9.62 -10.65 2.61
C GLU A 307 -8.14 -10.30 2.47
N ILE A 308 -7.58 -10.57 1.30
CA ILE A 308 -6.18 -10.34 0.98
C ILE A 308 -6.13 -9.48 -0.27
N THR A 309 -5.43 -8.34 -0.19
CA THR A 309 -5.30 -7.44 -1.34
C THR A 309 -4.39 -8.04 -2.41
N GLU A 310 -4.62 -7.64 -3.64
CA GLU A 310 -3.80 -8.02 -4.79
C GLU A 310 -2.30 -7.78 -4.55
N THR A 311 -1.93 -6.63 -3.98
CA THR A 311 -0.53 -6.27 -3.66
C THR A 311 0.10 -7.15 -2.58
N SER A 312 -0.68 -7.59 -1.59
CA SER A 312 -0.17 -8.46 -0.52
C SER A 312 0.19 -9.86 -1.03
N VAL A 313 -0.48 -10.35 -2.08
CA VAL A 313 -0.17 -11.66 -2.70
C VAL A 313 1.26 -11.68 -3.23
N VAL A 314 1.65 -10.67 -4.01
CA VAL A 314 2.98 -10.59 -4.66
C VAL A 314 4.12 -10.64 -3.65
N ASN A 315 3.96 -9.91 -2.55
CA ASN A 315 5.03 -9.73 -1.57
C ASN A 315 5.25 -10.94 -0.64
N THR A 316 4.26 -11.86 -0.54
CA THR A 316 4.20 -12.86 0.55
C THR A 316 3.86 -14.29 0.12
N LEU A 317 3.92 -14.57 -1.19
CA LEU A 317 3.30 -15.73 -1.86
C LEU A 317 3.48 -17.08 -1.14
N SER A 318 4.70 -17.46 -0.76
CA SER A 318 4.97 -18.81 -0.22
C SER A 318 4.45 -19.00 1.21
N THR A 319 4.68 -18.05 2.11
CA THR A 319 4.22 -18.11 3.51
C THR A 319 2.70 -17.96 3.57
N LEU A 320 2.17 -17.03 2.79
CA LEU A 320 0.73 -16.79 2.69
C LEU A 320 -0.02 -18.03 2.23
N LYS A 321 0.45 -18.71 1.17
CA LYS A 321 -0.18 -19.94 0.64
C LYS A 321 -0.28 -21.03 1.70
N LEU A 322 0.80 -21.29 2.44
CA LEU A 322 0.80 -22.27 3.52
C LEU A 322 -0.18 -21.90 4.65
N ASN A 323 -0.24 -20.63 5.01
CA ASN A 323 -1.17 -20.12 6.01
C ASN A 323 -2.63 -20.28 5.57
N MET A 324 -2.92 -19.96 4.30
CA MET A 324 -4.24 -20.12 3.71
C MET A 324 -4.68 -21.58 3.67
N GLU A 325 -3.82 -22.49 3.20
CA GLU A 325 -4.10 -23.93 3.15
C GLU A 325 -4.42 -24.50 4.54
N PHE A 326 -3.67 -24.06 5.56
CA PHE A 326 -3.92 -24.50 6.95
C PHE A 326 -5.30 -24.03 7.46
N LEU A 327 -5.66 -22.76 7.21
CA LEU A 327 -6.96 -22.20 7.64
C LEU A 327 -8.12 -22.73 6.78
N LEU A 328 -7.91 -22.97 5.50
CA LEU A 328 -8.90 -23.59 4.62
C LEU A 328 -9.29 -24.99 5.11
N ALA A 329 -8.32 -25.79 5.60
CA ALA A 329 -8.58 -27.08 6.22
C ALA A 329 -9.45 -26.98 7.51
N LYS A 330 -9.64 -25.76 8.02
CA LYS A 330 -10.52 -25.42 9.15
C LYS A 330 -11.83 -24.74 8.71
N ASN A 331 -12.11 -24.72 7.40
CA ASN A 331 -13.27 -24.09 6.76
C ASN A 331 -13.27 -22.54 6.80
N VAL A 332 -12.13 -21.90 7.01
CA VAL A 332 -12.01 -20.45 6.77
C VAL A 332 -11.98 -20.21 5.27
N SER A 333 -12.73 -19.24 4.77
CA SER A 333 -12.71 -18.84 3.36
C SER A 333 -11.79 -17.65 3.12
N PHE A 334 -11.38 -17.45 1.85
CA PHE A 334 -10.51 -16.35 1.47
C PHE A 334 -11.04 -15.61 0.25
N ALA A 335 -11.02 -14.28 0.32
CA ALA A 335 -11.36 -13.41 -0.79
C ALA A 335 -10.12 -12.66 -1.30
N LEU A 336 -9.96 -12.59 -2.61
CA LEU A 336 -9.04 -11.64 -3.24
C LEU A 336 -9.75 -10.29 -3.30
N ASP A 337 -9.14 -9.29 -2.66
CA ASP A 337 -9.70 -7.96 -2.52
C ASP A 337 -8.99 -6.95 -3.43
N ASP A 338 -9.71 -5.85 -3.76
CA ASP A 338 -9.24 -4.76 -4.62
C ASP A 338 -8.77 -5.23 -6.02
N TYR A 339 -9.36 -6.31 -6.59
CA TYR A 339 -8.94 -6.82 -7.91
C TYR A 339 -9.04 -5.76 -9.00
N GLY A 340 -7.90 -5.55 -9.69
CA GLY A 340 -7.73 -4.57 -10.76
C GLY A 340 -7.22 -3.22 -10.30
N SER A 341 -6.81 -3.09 -9.06
CA SER A 341 -6.11 -1.91 -8.55
C SER A 341 -4.59 -2.03 -8.64
N GLY A 342 -4.05 -3.25 -8.85
CA GLY A 342 -2.63 -3.58 -8.83
C GLY A 342 -2.11 -4.21 -10.14
N TYR A 343 -0.92 -4.82 -10.07
CA TYR A 343 -0.18 -5.43 -11.18
C TYR A 343 0.15 -6.91 -10.90
N THR A 344 -0.77 -7.67 -10.32
CA THR A 344 -0.49 -9.07 -10.00
C THR A 344 -0.53 -9.94 -11.25
N ASP A 345 0.42 -10.87 -11.36
CA ASP A 345 0.36 -11.93 -12.37
C ASP A 345 -0.86 -12.83 -12.08
N PHE A 346 -1.75 -12.93 -13.07
CA PHE A 346 -2.93 -13.79 -12.97
C PHE A 346 -2.58 -15.26 -12.65
N GLY A 347 -1.38 -15.71 -13.08
CA GLY A 347 -0.88 -17.03 -12.74
C GLY A 347 -0.68 -17.23 -11.23
N GLU A 348 -0.18 -16.22 -10.52
CA GLU A 348 0.01 -16.26 -9.07
C GLU A 348 -1.33 -16.31 -8.34
N ILE A 349 -2.31 -15.53 -8.79
CA ILE A 349 -3.67 -15.54 -8.22
C ILE A 349 -4.31 -16.93 -8.34
N LEU A 350 -4.14 -17.61 -9.50
CA LEU A 350 -4.69 -18.96 -9.73
C LEU A 350 -4.07 -20.04 -8.85
N GLU A 351 -2.84 -19.85 -8.40
CA GLU A 351 -2.18 -20.78 -7.47
C GLU A 351 -2.65 -20.65 -6.02
N MET A 352 -3.32 -19.55 -5.69
CA MET A 352 -3.80 -19.27 -4.33
C MET A 352 -5.19 -19.83 -4.12
N PRO A 353 -5.50 -20.35 -2.92
CA PRO A 353 -6.80 -20.97 -2.64
C PRO A 353 -7.89 -19.93 -2.30
N PHE A 354 -8.09 -18.96 -3.20
CA PHE A 354 -9.19 -18.02 -3.11
C PHE A 354 -10.53 -18.68 -3.45
N SER A 355 -11.56 -18.26 -2.77
CA SER A 355 -12.93 -18.71 -2.99
C SER A 355 -13.88 -17.59 -3.41
N ILE A 356 -13.47 -16.33 -3.34
CA ILE A 356 -14.27 -15.13 -3.65
C ILE A 356 -13.34 -14.09 -4.30
N ILE A 357 -13.88 -13.34 -5.26
CA ILE A 357 -13.20 -12.17 -5.86
C ILE A 357 -14.03 -10.92 -5.59
N LYS A 358 -13.39 -9.86 -5.08
CA LYS A 358 -13.98 -8.54 -4.91
C LYS A 358 -13.44 -7.62 -6.01
N LEU A 359 -14.31 -7.16 -6.89
CA LEU A 359 -13.97 -6.22 -7.96
C LEU A 359 -13.94 -4.81 -7.40
N ASP A 360 -12.77 -4.17 -7.47
CA ASP A 360 -12.58 -2.79 -6.99
C ASP A 360 -13.55 -1.82 -7.68
N LYS A 361 -14.05 -0.87 -6.91
CA LYS A 361 -14.98 0.16 -7.38
C LYS A 361 -14.51 0.91 -8.63
N LYS A 362 -13.20 1.04 -8.85
CA LYS A 362 -12.68 1.72 -10.05
C LYS A 362 -12.99 0.93 -11.32
N ILE A 363 -12.84 -0.40 -11.30
CA ILE A 363 -13.22 -1.27 -12.42
C ILE A 363 -14.73 -1.23 -12.61
N VAL A 364 -15.50 -1.34 -11.54
CA VAL A 364 -16.97 -1.31 -11.58
C VAL A 364 -17.43 0.03 -12.18
N HIS A 365 -16.97 1.16 -11.66
CA HIS A 365 -17.34 2.48 -12.17
C HIS A 365 -16.88 2.72 -13.61
N ALA A 366 -15.67 2.30 -14.00
CA ALA A 366 -15.21 2.38 -15.38
C ALA A 366 -16.10 1.55 -16.32
N GLY A 367 -16.55 0.38 -15.86
CA GLY A 367 -17.48 -0.50 -16.56
C GLY A 367 -18.85 0.14 -16.78
N LEU A 368 -19.31 0.95 -15.82
CA LEU A 368 -20.61 1.63 -15.88
C LEU A 368 -20.56 2.93 -16.73
N GLN A 369 -19.38 3.51 -16.94
CA GLN A 369 -19.25 4.83 -17.61
C GLN A 369 -18.98 4.76 -19.11
N THR A 370 -18.33 3.70 -19.59
CA THR A 370 -17.89 3.61 -20.98
C THR A 370 -18.12 2.23 -21.58
N LYS A 371 -18.44 2.15 -22.90
CA LYS A 371 -18.57 0.87 -23.62
C LYS A 371 -17.29 0.01 -23.58
N LYS A 372 -16.12 0.63 -23.51
CA LYS A 372 -14.84 -0.09 -23.39
C LYS A 372 -14.69 -0.69 -21.99
N GLY A 373 -15.04 0.09 -20.97
CA GLY A 373 -15.05 -0.37 -19.58
C GLY A 373 -16.08 -1.48 -19.35
N GLU A 374 -17.29 -1.35 -19.93
CA GLU A 374 -18.35 -2.37 -19.89
C GLU A 374 -17.84 -3.72 -20.40
N ARG A 375 -17.19 -3.75 -21.57
CA ARG A 375 -16.60 -4.97 -22.13
C ARG A 375 -15.49 -5.57 -21.26
N LEU A 376 -14.68 -4.72 -20.61
CA LEU A 376 -13.65 -5.15 -19.68
C LEU A 376 -14.28 -5.81 -18.45
N LEU A 377 -15.29 -5.16 -17.87
CA LEU A 377 -16.02 -5.67 -16.70
C LEU A 377 -16.74 -6.98 -17.02
N GLU A 378 -17.44 -7.07 -18.17
CA GLU A 378 -18.06 -8.32 -18.65
C GLU A 378 -17.04 -9.44 -18.82
N GLY A 379 -15.88 -9.13 -19.41
CA GLY A 379 -14.79 -10.09 -19.58
C GLY A 379 -14.27 -10.61 -18.25
N SER A 380 -14.05 -9.74 -17.27
CA SER A 380 -13.61 -10.10 -15.92
C SER A 380 -14.65 -10.95 -15.19
N VAL A 381 -15.91 -10.54 -15.21
CA VAL A 381 -17.02 -11.32 -14.59
C VAL A 381 -17.16 -12.69 -15.25
N SER A 382 -17.11 -12.77 -16.59
CA SER A 382 -17.20 -14.03 -17.31
C SER A 382 -16.05 -14.98 -16.96
N LEU A 383 -14.81 -14.44 -16.86
CA LEU A 383 -13.63 -15.20 -16.50
C LEU A 383 -13.77 -15.85 -15.11
N PHE A 384 -14.08 -15.09 -14.08
CA PHE A 384 -14.18 -15.60 -12.72
C PHE A 384 -15.35 -16.56 -12.55
N ARG A 385 -16.46 -16.33 -13.24
CA ARG A 385 -17.58 -17.31 -13.27
C ARG A 385 -17.18 -18.63 -13.88
N GLN A 386 -16.37 -18.66 -14.95
CA GLN A 386 -15.87 -19.88 -15.57
C GLN A 386 -14.91 -20.65 -14.65
N ILE A 387 -14.15 -19.94 -13.82
CA ILE A 387 -13.29 -20.54 -12.79
C ILE A 387 -14.12 -21.06 -11.61
N GLY A 388 -15.36 -20.59 -11.46
CA GLY A 388 -16.27 -20.97 -10.36
C GLY A 388 -16.12 -20.11 -9.12
N TRP A 389 -15.46 -18.96 -9.22
CA TRP A 389 -15.34 -18.03 -8.08
C TRP A 389 -16.50 -17.05 -8.04
N PRO A 390 -17.27 -16.99 -6.93
CA PRO A 390 -18.24 -15.94 -6.69
C PRO A 390 -17.62 -14.55 -6.71
N ILE A 391 -18.39 -13.59 -7.20
CA ILE A 391 -17.93 -12.22 -7.43
C ILE A 391 -18.71 -11.26 -6.54
N VAL A 392 -17.99 -10.42 -5.80
CA VAL A 392 -18.51 -9.22 -5.13
C VAL A 392 -18.17 -8.02 -6.01
N ALA A 393 -19.16 -7.24 -6.44
CA ALA A 393 -18.94 -5.97 -7.10
C ALA A 393 -19.06 -4.83 -6.07
N GLU A 394 -18.00 -4.04 -5.96
CA GLU A 394 -17.91 -2.95 -5.00
C GLU A 394 -18.32 -1.59 -5.59
N GLY A 395 -18.65 -0.64 -4.72
CA GLY A 395 -18.96 0.73 -5.11
C GLY A 395 -20.31 0.88 -5.79
N VAL A 396 -21.29 0.02 -5.47
CA VAL A 396 -22.66 0.11 -6.00
C VAL A 396 -23.42 1.22 -5.29
N GLU A 397 -23.91 2.21 -6.06
CA GLU A 397 -24.53 3.42 -5.51
C GLU A 397 -26.00 3.58 -5.89
N THR A 398 -26.49 2.91 -6.97
CA THR A 398 -27.87 3.03 -7.45
C THR A 398 -28.52 1.69 -7.77
N ASP A 399 -29.88 1.68 -7.83
CA ASP A 399 -30.67 0.52 -8.24
C ASP A 399 -30.31 0.04 -9.66
N GLU A 400 -30.05 0.98 -10.58
CA GLU A 400 -29.71 0.64 -11.97
C GLU A 400 -28.34 -0.08 -12.02
N GLN A 401 -27.38 0.38 -11.25
CA GLN A 401 -26.06 -0.26 -11.14
C GLN A 401 -26.21 -1.67 -10.54
N ALA A 402 -27.00 -1.81 -9.49
CA ALA A 402 -27.24 -3.09 -8.85
C ALA A 402 -27.91 -4.10 -9.81
N ALA A 403 -28.95 -3.66 -10.55
CA ALA A 403 -29.62 -4.49 -11.53
C ALA A 403 -28.70 -4.91 -12.68
N PHE A 404 -27.88 -3.98 -13.18
CA PHE A 404 -26.92 -4.24 -14.25
C PHE A 404 -25.85 -5.26 -13.84
N LEU A 405 -25.24 -5.10 -12.66
CA LEU A 405 -24.22 -6.01 -12.15
C LEU A 405 -24.77 -7.39 -11.82
N ALA A 406 -25.99 -7.45 -11.28
CA ALA A 406 -26.69 -8.71 -11.03
C ALA A 406 -27.00 -9.45 -12.35
N ALA A 407 -27.48 -8.74 -13.40
CA ALA A 407 -27.72 -9.30 -14.73
C ALA A 407 -26.43 -9.79 -15.39
N MET A 408 -25.29 -9.10 -15.18
CA MET A 408 -23.98 -9.52 -15.64
C MET A 408 -23.49 -10.80 -14.94
N GLY A 409 -24.02 -11.10 -13.76
CA GLY A 409 -23.77 -12.33 -13.02
C GLY A 409 -22.88 -12.17 -11.79
N CYS A 410 -22.81 -10.98 -11.21
CA CYS A 410 -22.24 -10.78 -9.89
C CYS A 410 -23.17 -11.37 -8.83
N GLN A 411 -22.66 -12.27 -7.99
CA GLN A 411 -23.45 -12.96 -6.95
C GLN A 411 -23.63 -12.09 -5.70
N TYR A 412 -22.70 -11.17 -5.46
CA TYR A 412 -22.74 -10.27 -4.31
C TYR A 412 -22.49 -8.83 -4.77
N LEU A 413 -23.12 -7.90 -4.09
CA LEU A 413 -23.02 -6.47 -4.35
C LEU A 413 -22.74 -5.72 -3.04
N GLN A 414 -21.85 -4.75 -3.09
CA GLN A 414 -21.48 -3.92 -1.95
C GLN A 414 -21.37 -2.47 -2.38
N GLY A 415 -21.88 -1.56 -1.56
CA GLY A 415 -21.81 -0.13 -1.83
C GLY A 415 -22.86 0.65 -1.06
N TYR A 416 -22.84 1.96 -1.26
CA TYR A 416 -23.71 2.88 -0.51
C TYR A 416 -25.20 2.68 -0.77
N HIS A 417 -25.54 2.07 -1.89
CA HIS A 417 -26.92 1.66 -2.17
C HIS A 417 -27.45 0.68 -1.13
N PHE A 418 -26.65 -0.27 -0.66
CA PHE A 418 -27.04 -1.27 0.33
C PHE A 418 -26.77 -0.83 1.77
N GLY A 419 -25.84 0.09 1.98
CA GLY A 419 -25.51 0.68 3.26
C GLY A 419 -24.11 1.28 3.32
N TYR A 420 -23.99 2.34 4.07
CA TYR A 420 -22.69 2.90 4.47
C TYR A 420 -22.05 2.02 5.53
N PRO A 421 -20.71 2.11 5.71
CA PRO A 421 -20.09 1.59 6.92
C PRO A 421 -20.69 2.24 8.16
N VAL A 422 -21.32 1.44 9.02
CA VAL A 422 -22.04 1.91 10.21
C VAL A 422 -21.56 1.16 11.46
N ASN A 423 -21.88 1.69 12.64
CA ASN A 423 -21.63 0.95 13.88
C ASN A 423 -22.54 -0.29 14.01
N GLY A 424 -22.18 -1.19 14.93
CA GLY A 424 -22.88 -2.47 15.08
C GLY A 424 -24.36 -2.33 15.38
N ASP A 425 -24.77 -1.36 16.20
CA ASP A 425 -26.20 -1.18 16.58
C ASP A 425 -27.05 -0.74 15.39
N VAL A 426 -26.52 0.16 14.57
CA VAL A 426 -27.20 0.59 13.32
C VAL A 426 -27.32 -0.56 12.36
N LEU A 427 -26.24 -1.36 12.15
CA LEU A 427 -26.32 -2.53 11.28
C LEU A 427 -27.37 -3.54 11.78
N LEU A 428 -27.42 -3.83 13.08
CA LEU A 428 -28.42 -4.73 13.65
C LEU A 428 -29.84 -4.28 13.36
N SER A 429 -30.10 -2.97 13.36
CA SER A 429 -31.41 -2.41 12.98
C SER A 429 -31.75 -2.59 11.50
N MET A 430 -30.75 -2.68 10.62
CA MET A 430 -30.95 -2.98 9.19
C MET A 430 -31.21 -4.46 8.91
N LEU A 431 -30.82 -5.35 9.82
CA LEU A 431 -31.02 -6.80 9.71
C LEU A 431 -32.32 -7.29 10.38
N SER A 432 -33.03 -6.42 11.06
CA SER A 432 -34.35 -6.70 11.67
C SER A 432 -35.45 -6.47 10.65
#